data_b7c6fbe04140efbfa35d064577b0b7aa
#
_entry.id   b7c6fbe04140efbfa35d064577b0b7aa
#
_cell.length_a   1.000
_cell.length_b   1.000
_cell.length_c   1.000
_cell.angle_alpha   90.00
_cell.angle_beta   90.00
_cell.angle_gamma   90.00
#
_symmetry.space_group_name_H-M   'P 1'
#
loop_
_entity.id
_entity.type
_entity.pdbx_description
1 polymer ?
#
loop_
_entity_poly.entity_id
_entity_poly.type
_entity_poly.pdbx_seq_one_letter_code
_entity_poly.pdbx_strand_id
1 'polypeptide(L)'
;MANLSPQVPAPATLRSFNTAPARDAEREVLACCASRAFAKAIADGRPYRDAVALLAAVDAAFDALTWDDIAESMNGHPRIGDHAASRGMSAAEQSGAAAASDQVQRGLAEGNLAYEKRFGHIFLICAGGLSGQEMLTKLRARLGNDQDAERTVVRAELLKITRLRMTKLLGL
;
A
#
# COMPACT_ATOMS: atom_id res chain seq x y z
N MET A 1 22.60 -30.86 5.57
CA MET A 1 22.18 -29.70 4.77
C MET A 1 21.13 -28.96 5.55
N ALA A 2 21.51 -27.84 6.19
CA ALA A 2 20.60 -27.06 7.02
C ALA A 2 19.67 -26.23 6.11
N ASN A 3 18.38 -26.45 6.25
CA ASN A 3 17.33 -25.74 5.54
C ASN A 3 17.22 -24.32 6.13
N LEU A 4 17.86 -23.33 5.50
CA LEU A 4 17.72 -21.92 5.84
C LEU A 4 16.40 -21.43 5.23
N SER A 5 15.31 -21.63 5.96
CA SER A 5 14.09 -20.88 5.71
C SER A 5 14.43 -19.38 5.82
N PRO A 6 13.98 -18.53 4.89
CA PRO A 6 14.20 -17.09 5.02
C PRO A 6 13.49 -16.62 6.28
N GLN A 7 14.27 -16.25 7.29
CA GLN A 7 13.75 -15.59 8.48
C GLN A 7 13.15 -14.26 8.04
N VAL A 8 11.84 -14.13 8.16
CA VAL A 8 11.16 -12.82 8.10
C VAL A 8 11.79 -11.98 9.22
N PRO A 9 12.43 -10.85 8.91
CA PRO A 9 13.04 -10.03 9.95
C PRO A 9 11.97 -9.63 10.96
N ALA A 10 12.31 -9.73 12.25
CA ALA A 10 11.45 -9.26 13.33
C ALA A 10 11.04 -7.81 13.06
N PRO A 11 9.77 -7.41 13.35
CA PRO A 11 9.31 -6.06 13.08
C PRO A 11 10.24 -5.05 13.77
N ALA A 12 10.71 -4.06 13.00
CA ALA A 12 11.55 -3.00 13.52
C ALA A 12 10.76 -2.23 14.58
N THR A 13 11.40 -1.93 15.72
CA THR A 13 10.79 -1.04 16.72
C THR A 13 11.03 0.41 16.30
N LEU A 14 10.21 1.34 16.76
CA LEU A 14 10.39 2.77 16.50
C LEU A 14 11.82 3.25 16.93
N ARG A 15 12.37 2.67 17.99
CA ARG A 15 13.75 2.96 18.41
C ARG A 15 14.78 2.53 17.37
N SER A 16 14.66 1.32 16.84
CA SER A 16 15.54 0.82 15.79
C SER A 16 15.43 1.66 14.52
N PHE A 17 14.22 2.02 14.13
CA PHE A 17 13.99 2.92 13.00
C PHE A 17 14.65 4.28 13.20
N ASN A 18 14.52 4.88 14.39
CA ASN A 18 15.12 6.18 14.72
C ASN A 18 16.65 6.18 14.64
N THR A 19 17.31 5.06 14.94
CA THR A 19 18.77 4.92 14.98
C THR A 19 19.36 4.28 13.73
N ALA A 20 18.54 3.74 12.83
CA ALA A 20 19.00 3.12 11.59
C ALA A 20 19.74 4.11 10.69
N PRO A 21 20.74 3.67 9.90
CA PRO A 21 21.32 4.49 8.85
C PRO A 21 20.23 5.04 7.90
N ALA A 22 20.41 6.26 7.39
CA ALA A 22 19.39 6.93 6.57
C ALA A 22 18.89 6.06 5.40
N ARG A 23 19.82 5.42 4.68
CA ARG A 23 19.47 4.53 3.54
C ARG A 23 18.65 3.33 3.96
N ASP A 24 18.89 2.78 5.15
CA ASP A 24 18.14 1.63 5.65
C ASP A 24 16.73 2.04 6.05
N ALA A 25 16.59 3.18 6.72
CA ALA A 25 15.30 3.76 7.06
C ALA A 25 14.47 4.09 5.79
N GLU A 26 15.07 4.72 4.79
CA GLU A 26 14.39 4.98 3.51
C GLU A 26 13.91 3.67 2.86
N ARG A 27 14.75 2.62 2.83
CA ARG A 27 14.38 1.32 2.27
C ARG A 27 13.22 0.67 3.01
N GLU A 28 13.18 0.77 4.33
CA GLU A 28 12.06 0.27 5.14
C GLU A 28 10.75 1.01 4.82
N VAL A 29 10.82 2.34 4.68
CA VAL A 29 9.64 3.15 4.32
C VAL A 29 9.21 2.89 2.89
N LEU A 30 10.13 2.71 1.93
CA LEU A 30 9.81 2.35 0.55
C LEU A 30 9.05 1.01 0.44
N ALA A 31 9.29 0.07 1.36
CA ALA A 31 8.51 -1.17 1.42
C ALA A 31 7.04 -0.92 1.83
N CYS A 32 6.77 0.17 2.56
CA CYS A 32 5.42 0.55 2.97
C CYS A 32 4.71 1.41 1.91
N CYS A 33 5.43 2.33 1.29
CA CYS A 33 4.94 3.23 0.25
C CYS A 33 6.08 3.49 -0.75
N ALA A 34 5.93 3.05 -1.99
CA ALA A 34 6.97 3.06 -3.00
C ALA A 34 7.24 4.46 -3.62
N SER A 35 6.88 5.55 -2.93
CA SER A 35 7.23 6.91 -3.29
C SER A 35 8.56 7.31 -2.64
N ARG A 36 9.53 7.71 -3.47
CA ARG A 36 10.84 8.18 -2.98
C ARG A 36 10.73 9.48 -2.21
N ALA A 37 9.86 10.40 -2.64
CA ALA A 37 9.61 11.65 -1.93
C ALA A 37 9.08 11.40 -0.52
N PHE A 38 8.10 10.51 -0.39
CA PHE A 38 7.56 10.09 0.89
C PHE A 38 8.63 9.43 1.78
N ALA A 39 9.36 8.45 1.25
CA ALA A 39 10.35 7.70 2.02
C ALA A 39 11.45 8.61 2.56
N LYS A 40 11.93 9.53 1.72
CA LYS A 40 12.93 10.54 2.13
C LYS A 40 12.38 11.45 3.24
N ALA A 41 11.16 11.97 3.09
CA ALA A 41 10.56 12.87 4.08
C ALA A 41 10.43 12.19 5.46
N ILE A 42 9.99 10.93 5.50
CA ILE A 42 9.87 10.17 6.75
C ILE A 42 11.25 9.82 7.33
N ALA A 43 12.22 9.44 6.52
CA ALA A 43 13.56 9.12 7.00
C ALA A 43 14.29 10.36 7.54
N ASP A 44 14.17 11.51 6.90
CA ASP A 44 14.79 12.78 7.31
C ASP A 44 14.13 13.37 8.57
N GLY A 45 12.86 13.11 8.81
CA GLY A 45 12.12 13.60 9.98
C GLY A 45 12.47 12.93 11.30
N ARG A 46 13.31 11.90 11.30
CA ARG A 46 13.75 11.19 12.52
C ARG A 46 14.69 12.06 13.38
N PRO A 47 14.72 11.84 14.71
CA PRO A 47 13.99 10.82 15.46
C PRO A 47 12.56 11.24 15.80
N TYR A 48 11.61 10.28 15.74
CA TYR A 48 10.25 10.47 16.22
C TYR A 48 10.15 10.07 17.70
N ARG A 49 9.55 10.93 18.52
CA ARG A 49 9.44 10.69 19.97
C ARG A 49 8.54 9.51 20.33
N ASP A 50 7.48 9.31 19.55
CA ASP A 50 6.45 8.29 19.76
C ASP A 50 5.70 7.97 18.46
N ALA A 51 4.81 6.98 18.52
CA ALA A 51 3.97 6.55 17.41
C ALA A 51 3.07 7.67 16.87
N VAL A 52 2.55 8.52 17.76
CA VAL A 52 1.64 9.62 17.37
C VAL A 52 2.41 10.64 16.53
N ALA A 53 3.62 11.01 16.94
CA ALA A 53 4.48 11.92 16.19
C ALA A 53 4.86 11.36 14.80
N LEU A 54 5.16 10.06 14.72
CA LEU A 54 5.43 9.41 13.44
C LEU A 54 4.20 9.40 12.53
N LEU A 55 3.04 8.99 13.03
CA LEU A 55 1.82 8.94 12.21
C LEU A 55 1.37 10.32 11.76
N ALA A 56 1.55 11.35 12.58
CA ALA A 56 1.32 12.74 12.17
C ALA A 56 2.28 13.16 11.04
N ALA A 57 3.55 12.75 11.12
CA ALA A 57 4.51 13.01 10.04
C ALA A 57 4.18 12.23 8.76
N VAL A 58 3.65 11.00 8.88
CA VAL A 58 3.15 10.22 7.74
C VAL A 58 2.02 10.98 7.04
N ASP A 59 1.04 11.49 7.77
CA ASP A 59 -0.07 12.25 7.20
C ASP A 59 0.44 13.52 6.51
N ALA A 60 1.28 14.31 7.18
CA ALA A 60 1.82 15.55 6.62
C ALA A 60 2.69 15.32 5.37
N ALA A 61 3.55 14.30 5.40
CA ALA A 61 4.36 13.93 4.23
C ALA A 61 3.48 13.46 3.07
N PHE A 62 2.41 12.73 3.36
CA PHE A 62 1.48 12.23 2.35
C PHE A 62 0.67 13.35 1.70
N ASP A 63 0.24 14.34 2.49
CA ASP A 63 -0.49 15.52 1.98
C ASP A 63 0.36 16.36 1.02
N ALA A 64 1.68 16.36 1.22
CA ALA A 64 2.63 17.10 0.37
C ALA A 64 2.95 16.38 -0.97
N LEU A 65 2.56 15.11 -1.16
CA LEU A 65 2.86 14.36 -2.38
C LEU A 65 2.09 14.92 -3.58
N THR A 66 2.78 14.99 -4.70
CA THR A 66 2.17 15.26 -6.00
C THR A 66 1.41 14.04 -6.53
N TRP A 67 0.65 14.21 -7.62
CA TRP A 67 0.04 13.05 -8.29
C TRP A 67 1.08 12.09 -8.86
N ASP A 68 2.21 12.61 -9.34
CA ASP A 68 3.30 11.78 -9.88
C ASP A 68 3.94 10.92 -8.78
N ASP A 69 4.09 11.44 -7.56
CA ASP A 69 4.55 10.66 -6.40
C ASP A 69 3.55 9.56 -6.01
N ILE A 70 2.25 9.84 -6.10
CA ILE A 70 1.19 8.85 -5.88
C ILE A 70 1.24 7.77 -6.96
N ALA A 71 1.41 8.17 -8.23
CA ALA A 71 1.54 7.25 -9.35
C ALA A 71 2.79 6.36 -9.22
N GLU A 72 3.93 6.94 -8.81
CA GLU A 72 5.15 6.17 -8.49
C GLU A 72 4.87 5.09 -7.44
N SER A 73 4.17 5.47 -6.37
CA SER A 73 3.82 4.52 -5.31
C SER A 73 2.90 3.39 -5.81
N MET A 74 1.93 3.69 -6.66
CA MET A 74 1.02 2.68 -7.22
C MET A 74 1.75 1.61 -8.03
N ASN A 75 2.85 1.94 -8.71
CA ASN A 75 3.65 0.99 -9.49
C ASN A 75 4.26 -0.14 -8.62
N GLY A 76 4.37 0.06 -7.33
CA GLY A 76 4.80 -0.96 -6.37
C GLY A 76 3.69 -1.91 -5.90
N HIS A 77 2.45 -1.73 -6.35
CA HIS A 77 1.31 -2.54 -5.92
C HIS A 77 0.85 -3.50 -7.04
N PRO A 78 0.56 -4.77 -6.69
CA PRO A 78 -0.06 -5.69 -7.64
C PRO A 78 -1.55 -5.33 -7.82
N ARG A 79 -2.11 -5.71 -8.97
CA ARG A 79 -3.57 -5.63 -9.20
C ARG A 79 -4.32 -6.47 -8.17
N ILE A 80 -5.50 -6.01 -7.77
CA ILE A 80 -6.39 -6.79 -6.92
C ILE A 80 -6.78 -8.09 -7.66
N GLY A 81 -6.55 -9.23 -7.03
CA GLY A 81 -6.81 -10.55 -7.60
C GLY A 81 -5.66 -11.12 -8.46
N ASP A 82 -4.57 -10.39 -8.67
CA ASP A 82 -3.37 -10.94 -9.31
C ASP A 82 -2.49 -11.67 -8.29
N HIS A 83 -2.81 -12.94 -8.07
CA HIS A 83 -2.12 -13.77 -7.08
C HIS A 83 -0.66 -14.06 -7.45
N ALA A 84 -0.32 -14.08 -8.73
CA ALA A 84 1.03 -14.34 -9.20
C ALA A 84 1.96 -13.15 -8.91
N ALA A 85 1.45 -11.93 -8.98
CA ALA A 85 2.19 -10.71 -8.67
C ALA A 85 2.17 -10.34 -7.18
N SER A 86 1.16 -10.80 -6.42
CA SER A 86 1.01 -10.48 -5.00
C SER A 86 2.02 -11.23 -4.13
N ARG A 87 2.89 -10.49 -3.45
CA ARG A 87 3.92 -11.04 -2.55
C ARG A 87 3.98 -10.24 -1.25
N GLY A 88 4.53 -10.86 -0.20
CA GLY A 88 4.75 -10.20 1.09
C GLY A 88 3.46 -9.60 1.69
N MET A 89 3.50 -8.33 2.03
CA MET A 89 2.36 -7.63 2.65
C MET A 89 1.13 -7.61 1.75
N SER A 90 1.32 -7.43 0.44
CA SER A 90 0.21 -7.37 -0.53
C SER A 90 -0.57 -8.69 -0.62
N ALA A 91 0.09 -9.84 -0.52
CA ALA A 91 -0.58 -11.14 -0.53
C ALA A 91 -1.50 -11.32 0.69
N ALA A 92 -1.03 -10.93 1.87
CA ALA A 92 -1.83 -10.97 3.09
C ALA A 92 -3.01 -9.98 3.04
N GLU A 93 -2.79 -8.77 2.53
CA GLU A 93 -3.81 -7.73 2.37
C GLU A 93 -4.92 -8.14 1.39
N GLN A 94 -4.57 -8.88 0.32
CA GLN A 94 -5.52 -9.32 -0.72
C GLN A 94 -6.09 -10.73 -0.50
N SER A 95 -5.96 -11.31 0.69
CA SER A 95 -6.41 -12.68 0.97
C SER A 95 -7.90 -12.92 0.65
N GLY A 96 -8.76 -11.92 0.83
CA GLY A 96 -10.17 -11.99 0.48
C GLY A 96 -10.42 -12.12 -1.03
N ALA A 97 -9.58 -11.52 -1.89
CA ALA A 97 -9.65 -11.73 -3.33
C ALA A 97 -9.21 -13.14 -3.72
N ALA A 98 -8.17 -13.68 -3.05
CA ALA A 98 -7.69 -15.04 -3.26
C ALA A 98 -8.73 -16.11 -2.89
N ALA A 99 -9.52 -15.87 -1.87
CA ALA A 99 -10.57 -16.77 -1.40
C ALA A 99 -11.91 -16.63 -2.17
N ALA A 100 -11.99 -15.71 -3.14
CA ALA A 100 -13.21 -15.44 -3.88
C ALA A 100 -13.56 -16.55 -4.88
N SER A 101 -14.87 -16.67 -5.22
CA SER A 101 -15.32 -17.59 -6.27
C SER A 101 -14.75 -17.20 -7.64
N ASP A 102 -14.66 -18.16 -8.56
CA ASP A 102 -14.20 -17.95 -9.94
C ASP A 102 -14.96 -16.83 -10.66
N GLN A 103 -16.25 -16.69 -10.38
CA GLN A 103 -17.07 -15.62 -10.96
C GLN A 103 -16.62 -14.24 -10.47
N VAL A 104 -16.34 -14.11 -9.18
CA VAL A 104 -15.85 -12.86 -8.58
C VAL A 104 -14.43 -12.56 -9.07
N GLN A 105 -13.55 -13.55 -9.15
CA GLN A 105 -12.19 -13.38 -9.68
C GLN A 105 -12.20 -12.92 -11.14
N ARG A 106 -13.05 -13.50 -12.00
CA ARG A 106 -13.25 -13.02 -13.38
C ARG A 106 -13.76 -11.57 -13.40
N GLY A 107 -14.74 -11.26 -12.57
CA GLY A 107 -15.26 -9.89 -12.45
C GLY A 107 -14.21 -8.87 -12.01
N LEU A 108 -13.31 -9.25 -11.09
CA LEU A 108 -12.17 -8.42 -10.68
C LEU A 108 -11.18 -8.22 -11.83
N ALA A 109 -10.85 -9.27 -12.58
CA ALA A 109 -9.94 -9.18 -13.72
C ALA A 109 -10.49 -8.27 -14.83
N GLU A 110 -11.74 -8.45 -15.22
CA GLU A 110 -12.44 -7.62 -16.21
C GLU A 110 -12.55 -6.16 -15.74
N GLY A 111 -12.93 -5.98 -14.48
CA GLY A 111 -13.06 -4.67 -13.86
C GLY A 111 -11.74 -3.91 -13.78
N ASN A 112 -10.64 -4.58 -13.43
CA ASN A 112 -9.30 -3.98 -13.44
C ASN A 112 -8.92 -3.46 -14.83
N LEU A 113 -9.15 -4.24 -15.89
CA LEU A 113 -8.88 -3.81 -17.26
C LEU A 113 -9.71 -2.58 -17.66
N ALA A 114 -11.01 -2.60 -17.33
CA ALA A 114 -11.88 -1.46 -17.60
C ALA A 114 -11.44 -0.20 -16.81
N TYR A 115 -11.04 -0.39 -15.56
CA TYR A 115 -10.57 0.68 -14.69
C TYR A 115 -9.28 1.32 -15.21
N GLU A 116 -8.29 0.49 -15.56
CA GLU A 116 -7.01 0.97 -16.12
C GLU A 116 -7.20 1.70 -17.44
N LYS A 117 -8.10 1.19 -18.31
CA LYS A 117 -8.45 1.87 -19.56
C LYS A 117 -9.08 3.24 -19.33
N ARG A 118 -9.90 3.38 -18.26
CA ARG A 118 -10.60 4.63 -17.94
C ARG A 118 -9.70 5.65 -17.25
N PHE A 119 -8.92 5.23 -16.28
CA PHE A 119 -8.18 6.15 -15.38
C PHE A 119 -6.68 6.21 -15.64
N GLY A 120 -6.12 5.26 -16.43
CA GLY A 120 -4.68 5.22 -16.75
C GLY A 120 -3.78 4.69 -15.65
N HIS A 121 -4.35 4.12 -14.59
CA HIS A 121 -3.62 3.52 -13.47
C HIS A 121 -4.38 2.32 -12.90
N ILE A 122 -3.74 1.50 -12.07
CA ILE A 122 -4.35 0.33 -11.44
C ILE A 122 -5.47 0.74 -10.47
N PHE A 123 -6.46 -0.15 -10.29
CA PHE A 123 -7.41 -0.04 -9.20
C PHE A 123 -6.71 -0.34 -7.88
N LEU A 124 -6.65 0.66 -7.00
CA LEU A 124 -6.03 0.58 -5.69
C LEU A 124 -7.09 0.70 -4.60
N ILE A 125 -7.07 -0.21 -3.65
CA ILE A 125 -7.95 -0.23 -2.48
C ILE A 125 -7.21 -0.81 -1.28
N CYS A 126 -7.48 -0.29 -0.09
CA CYS A 126 -7.07 -0.93 1.16
C CYS A 126 -7.88 -2.21 1.35
N ALA A 127 -7.33 -3.32 0.85
CA ALA A 127 -8.03 -4.60 0.71
C ALA A 127 -8.14 -5.41 2.01
N GLY A 128 -7.34 -5.07 3.03
CA GLY A 128 -7.31 -5.81 4.30
C GLY A 128 -8.69 -5.90 4.95
N GLY A 129 -9.14 -7.13 5.21
CA GLY A 129 -10.44 -7.41 5.81
C GLY A 129 -11.64 -7.38 4.85
N LEU A 130 -11.45 -7.03 3.57
CA LEU A 130 -12.51 -7.07 2.58
C LEU A 130 -12.58 -8.45 1.90
N SER A 131 -13.80 -8.93 1.65
CA SER A 131 -14.04 -10.06 0.75
C SER A 131 -13.83 -9.66 -0.70
N GLY A 132 -13.58 -10.65 -1.57
CA GLY A 132 -13.49 -10.39 -3.02
C GLY A 132 -14.75 -9.76 -3.61
N GLN A 133 -15.93 -10.13 -3.09
CA GLN A 133 -17.20 -9.55 -3.52
C GLN A 133 -17.31 -8.06 -3.14
N GLU A 134 -16.86 -7.67 -1.97
CA GLU A 134 -16.83 -6.26 -1.53
C GLU A 134 -15.84 -5.46 -2.38
N MET A 135 -14.67 -6.02 -2.68
CA MET A 135 -13.69 -5.39 -3.58
C MET A 135 -14.27 -5.17 -4.97
N LEU A 136 -14.94 -6.18 -5.54
CA LEU A 136 -15.60 -6.08 -6.84
C LEU A 136 -16.71 -5.02 -6.86
N THR A 137 -17.51 -4.96 -5.80
CA THR A 137 -18.57 -3.96 -5.65
C THR A 137 -17.99 -2.55 -5.64
N LYS A 138 -16.93 -2.32 -4.86
CA LYS A 138 -16.22 -1.03 -4.80
C LYS A 138 -15.58 -0.65 -6.13
N LEU A 139 -14.94 -1.60 -6.82
CA LEU A 139 -14.36 -1.39 -8.15
C LEU A 139 -15.42 -0.91 -9.15
N ARG A 140 -16.56 -1.61 -9.21
CA ARG A 140 -17.68 -1.25 -10.11
C ARG A 140 -18.24 0.14 -9.79
N ALA A 141 -18.41 0.47 -8.52
CA ALA A 141 -18.89 1.78 -8.11
C ALA A 141 -17.92 2.90 -8.53
N ARG A 142 -16.61 2.69 -8.33
CA ARG A 142 -15.56 3.66 -8.67
C ARG A 142 -15.36 3.85 -10.17
N LEU A 143 -15.72 2.89 -11.00
CA LEU A 143 -15.78 3.08 -12.45
C LEU A 143 -16.74 4.21 -12.89
N GLY A 144 -17.70 4.60 -12.05
CA GLY A 144 -18.59 5.73 -12.30
C GLY A 144 -18.04 7.11 -11.93
N ASN A 145 -16.91 7.17 -11.23
CA ASN A 145 -16.30 8.44 -10.81
C ASN A 145 -15.75 9.23 -12.00
N ASP A 146 -15.67 10.56 -11.84
CA ASP A 146 -14.80 11.38 -12.68
C ASP A 146 -13.34 11.25 -12.25
N GLN A 147 -12.43 11.82 -13.05
CA GLN A 147 -10.98 11.69 -12.84
C GLN A 147 -10.50 12.29 -11.52
N ASP A 148 -11.04 13.45 -11.11
CA ASP A 148 -10.58 14.15 -9.92
C ASP A 148 -11.13 13.51 -8.66
N ALA A 149 -12.40 13.09 -8.68
CA ALA A 149 -13.00 12.31 -7.62
C ALA A 149 -12.22 11.00 -7.40
N GLU A 150 -11.86 10.32 -8.50
CA GLU A 150 -11.12 9.06 -8.41
C GLU A 150 -9.70 9.25 -7.87
N ARG A 151 -8.98 10.28 -8.29
CA ARG A 151 -7.66 10.62 -7.72
C ARG A 151 -7.73 10.88 -6.22
N THR A 152 -8.79 11.54 -5.76
CA THR A 152 -9.02 11.77 -4.33
C THR A 152 -9.20 10.45 -3.58
N VAL A 153 -10.01 9.54 -4.13
CA VAL A 153 -10.22 8.21 -3.54
C VAL A 153 -8.92 7.39 -3.52
N VAL A 154 -8.18 7.36 -4.63
CA VAL A 154 -6.88 6.64 -4.72
C VAL A 154 -5.91 7.14 -3.65
N ARG A 155 -5.78 8.46 -3.50
CA ARG A 155 -4.93 9.06 -2.47
C ARG A 155 -5.35 8.61 -1.06
N ALA A 156 -6.63 8.61 -0.76
CA ALA A 156 -7.14 8.19 0.55
C ALA A 156 -6.90 6.69 0.81
N GLU A 157 -7.09 5.85 -0.19
CA GLU A 157 -6.84 4.40 -0.07
C GLU A 157 -5.34 4.09 0.09
N LEU A 158 -4.47 4.77 -0.67
CA LEU A 158 -3.02 4.61 -0.53
C LEU A 158 -2.53 5.05 0.85
N LEU A 159 -3.05 6.16 1.40
CA LEU A 159 -2.73 6.60 2.76
C LEU A 159 -3.11 5.55 3.80
N LYS A 160 -4.31 4.95 3.69
CA LYS A 160 -4.74 3.86 4.60
C LYS A 160 -3.77 2.67 4.55
N ILE A 161 -3.39 2.23 3.35
CA ILE A 161 -2.43 1.14 3.16
C ILE A 161 -1.08 1.50 3.79
N THR A 162 -0.59 2.70 3.52
CA THR A 162 0.70 3.19 4.04
C THR A 162 0.70 3.22 5.57
N ARG A 163 -0.35 3.78 6.19
CA ARG A 163 -0.47 3.82 7.66
C ARG A 163 -0.49 2.42 8.27
N LEU A 164 -1.26 1.49 7.71
CA LEU A 164 -1.31 0.10 8.19
C LEU A 164 0.05 -0.58 8.08
N ARG A 165 0.76 -0.39 6.97
CA ARG A 165 2.09 -0.97 6.77
C ARG A 165 3.14 -0.37 7.70
N MET A 166 3.13 0.95 7.88
CA MET A 166 4.02 1.64 8.83
C MET A 166 3.77 1.19 10.27
N THR A 167 2.51 1.11 10.69
CA THR A 167 2.13 0.59 12.01
C THR A 167 2.65 -0.83 12.22
N LYS A 168 2.46 -1.70 11.23
CA LYS A 168 2.92 -3.10 11.29
C LYS A 168 4.45 -3.22 11.30
N LEU A 169 5.13 -2.44 10.45
CA LEU A 169 6.60 -2.44 10.36
C LEU A 169 7.24 -2.07 11.69
N LEU A 170 6.69 -1.08 12.36
CA LEU A 170 7.27 -0.49 13.58
C LEU A 170 6.71 -1.09 14.86
N GLY A 171 5.79 -2.05 14.78
CA GLY A 171 5.21 -2.74 15.93
C GLY A 171 4.36 -1.80 16.81
N LEU A 172 3.62 -0.86 16.20
CA LEU A 172 2.82 0.17 16.87
C LEU A 172 1.38 -0.29 17.09
#